data_c82795eaa38e35d8951beda646c666a4
#
_entry.id   c82795eaa38e35d8951beda646c666a4
#
_cell.length_a   1.000
_cell.length_b   1.000
_cell.length_c   1.000
_cell.angle_alpha   90.00
_cell.angle_beta   90.00
_cell.angle_gamma   90.00
#
_symmetry.space_group_name_H-M   'P 1'
#
loop_
_entity.id
_entity.type
_entity.pdbx_description
1 polymer ?
#
loop_
_entity_poly.entity_id
_entity_poly.type
_entity_poly.pdbx_seq_one_letter_code
_entity_poly.pdbx_strand_id
1 'polypeptide(L)'
;MQPLALEFVLVSSDYGTMQAVSKAVKKFGSKFVLVPTAHDARECLNRRKIDGLFVDMEVPGALGLIESTRKGTSNSKAVIFACLVNVKESTQVLARGANFLLRKPVTEDGVAMHITISKELLLREQRRYFRHSVNLPVTLKEGEAEQPARMTNLSGGGMAVRTVKPLKQGAVLDLAFELSLGARISTRGQVAWVNSEGMAGIILQGVRREGNEQLEAWLASREQLRSETKTPET
;
A
#
# COMPACT_ATOMS: atom_id res chain seq x y z
N MET A 1 0.06 -2.01 -22.70
CA MET A 1 0.39 -1.43 -21.36
C MET A 1 0.22 -2.55 -20.35
N GLN A 2 1.25 -2.88 -19.56
CA GLN A 2 1.14 -3.95 -18.57
C GLN A 2 0.08 -3.60 -17.51
N PRO A 3 -0.82 -4.54 -17.15
CA PRO A 3 -1.85 -4.30 -16.14
C PRO A 3 -1.20 -4.03 -14.77
N LEU A 4 -1.66 -2.99 -14.09
CA LEU A 4 -1.14 -2.61 -12.76
C LEU A 4 -1.73 -3.44 -11.62
N ALA A 5 -2.84 -4.15 -11.84
CA ALA A 5 -3.57 -4.96 -10.84
C ALA A 5 -3.80 -4.26 -9.48
N LEU A 6 -4.00 -2.93 -9.51
CA LEU A 6 -4.23 -2.08 -8.34
C LEU A 6 -5.71 -2.10 -7.93
N GLU A 7 -5.98 -1.75 -6.68
CA GLU A 7 -7.34 -1.55 -6.16
C GLU A 7 -7.62 -0.07 -5.90
N PHE A 8 -8.65 0.45 -6.56
CA PHE A 8 -9.10 1.82 -6.39
C PHE A 8 -10.50 1.90 -5.79
N VAL A 9 -10.75 2.94 -5.01
CA VAL A 9 -12.09 3.33 -4.58
C VAL A 9 -12.36 4.73 -5.11
N LEU A 10 -13.57 4.97 -5.63
CA LEU A 10 -14.07 6.29 -5.99
C LEU A 10 -15.25 6.65 -5.10
N VAL A 11 -15.18 7.82 -4.52
CA VAL A 11 -16.27 8.43 -3.75
C VAL A 11 -16.83 9.59 -4.58
N SER A 12 -17.95 9.38 -5.23
CA SER A 12 -18.64 10.39 -6.05
C SER A 12 -20.07 9.98 -6.34
N SER A 13 -20.94 10.96 -6.49
CA SER A 13 -22.28 10.83 -7.06
C SER A 13 -22.40 11.48 -8.44
N ASP A 14 -21.34 12.12 -8.94
CA ASP A 14 -21.28 12.76 -10.24
C ASP A 14 -21.02 11.73 -11.34
N TYR A 15 -22.00 11.56 -12.24
CA TYR A 15 -21.94 10.58 -13.33
C TYR A 15 -20.73 10.78 -14.27
N GLY A 16 -20.38 12.03 -14.57
CA GLY A 16 -19.24 12.35 -15.43
C GLY A 16 -17.91 11.88 -14.81
N THR A 17 -17.69 12.21 -13.54
CA THR A 17 -16.53 11.77 -12.77
C THR A 17 -16.47 10.24 -12.67
N MET A 18 -17.63 9.60 -12.40
CA MET A 18 -17.72 8.14 -12.31
C MET A 18 -17.32 7.46 -13.62
N GLN A 19 -17.82 7.94 -14.75
CA GLN A 19 -17.47 7.40 -16.07
C GLN A 19 -15.98 7.57 -16.39
N ALA A 20 -15.45 8.78 -16.20
CA ALA A 20 -14.07 9.11 -16.53
C ALA A 20 -13.09 8.24 -15.71
N VAL A 21 -13.29 8.15 -14.39
CA VAL A 21 -12.44 7.35 -13.50
C VAL A 21 -12.57 5.86 -13.80
N SER A 22 -13.80 5.34 -13.98
CA SER A 22 -14.02 3.91 -14.28
C SER A 22 -13.33 3.49 -15.57
N LYS A 23 -13.46 4.28 -16.64
CA LYS A 23 -12.82 3.99 -17.94
C LYS A 23 -11.31 4.00 -17.81
N ALA A 24 -10.74 5.04 -17.20
CA ALA A 24 -9.30 5.14 -17.01
C ALA A 24 -8.75 3.98 -16.18
N VAL A 25 -9.32 3.68 -15.01
CA VAL A 25 -8.86 2.60 -14.13
C VAL A 25 -8.91 1.23 -14.84
N LYS A 26 -9.96 0.96 -15.63
CA LYS A 26 -10.06 -0.28 -16.40
C LYS A 26 -8.97 -0.42 -17.47
N LYS A 27 -8.58 0.67 -18.15
CA LYS A 27 -7.46 0.66 -19.11
C LYS A 27 -6.14 0.20 -18.48
N PHE A 28 -5.95 0.44 -17.17
CA PHE A 28 -4.78 -0.04 -16.43
C PHE A 28 -4.93 -1.48 -15.90
N GLY A 29 -6.02 -2.18 -16.22
CA GLY A 29 -6.28 -3.53 -15.73
C GLY A 29 -6.50 -3.59 -14.21
N SER A 30 -6.89 -2.48 -13.61
CA SER A 30 -7.04 -2.31 -12.17
C SER A 30 -8.50 -2.54 -11.73
N LYS A 31 -8.68 -2.93 -10.46
CA LYS A 31 -10.00 -3.10 -9.85
C LYS A 31 -10.51 -1.75 -9.34
N PHE A 32 -11.83 -1.63 -9.31
CA PHE A 32 -12.49 -0.39 -9.00
C PHE A 32 -13.79 -0.63 -8.21
N VAL A 33 -13.96 0.11 -7.12
CA VAL A 33 -15.18 0.13 -6.30
C VAL A 33 -15.71 1.55 -6.25
N LEU A 34 -16.99 1.71 -6.56
CA LEU A 34 -17.70 2.98 -6.45
C LEU A 34 -18.53 3.00 -5.16
N VAL A 35 -18.45 4.10 -4.43
CA VAL A 35 -19.29 4.40 -3.27
C VAL A 35 -19.81 5.83 -3.37
N PRO A 36 -21.10 6.06 -3.09
CA PRO A 36 -21.71 7.37 -3.34
C PRO A 36 -21.47 8.39 -2.22
N THR A 37 -21.17 7.94 -1.01
CA THR A 37 -21.04 8.81 0.17
C THR A 37 -19.73 8.63 0.91
N ALA A 38 -19.34 9.65 1.69
CA ALA A 38 -18.17 9.57 2.56
C ALA A 38 -18.36 8.55 3.71
N HIS A 39 -19.61 8.26 4.10
CA HIS A 39 -19.92 7.24 5.09
C HIS A 39 -19.62 5.84 4.55
N ASP A 40 -20.19 5.49 3.39
CA ASP A 40 -19.96 4.19 2.74
C ASP A 40 -18.48 3.99 2.42
N ALA A 41 -17.78 5.09 2.07
CA ALA A 41 -16.34 5.06 1.85
C ALA A 41 -15.57 4.64 3.12
N ARG A 42 -15.89 5.20 4.29
CA ARG A 42 -15.25 4.81 5.56
C ARG A 42 -15.46 3.34 5.85
N GLU A 43 -16.67 2.82 5.68
CA GLU A 43 -16.94 1.39 5.86
C GLU A 43 -16.15 0.52 4.87
N CYS A 44 -16.11 0.91 3.61
CA CYS A 44 -15.34 0.22 2.58
C CYS A 44 -13.84 0.19 2.93
N LEU A 45 -13.26 1.33 3.33
CA LEU A 45 -11.86 1.48 3.69
C LEU A 45 -11.46 0.71 4.97
N ASN A 46 -12.39 0.51 5.90
CA ASN A 46 -12.17 -0.30 7.10
C ASN A 46 -12.06 -1.79 6.79
N ARG A 47 -12.72 -2.24 5.73
CA ARG A 47 -12.77 -3.67 5.34
C ARG A 47 -11.79 -4.03 4.22
N ARG A 48 -11.24 -3.05 3.53
CA ARG A 48 -10.39 -3.25 2.34
C ARG A 48 -9.11 -2.46 2.42
N LYS A 49 -8.04 -3.07 1.96
CA LYS A 49 -6.81 -2.37 1.62
C LYS A 49 -6.90 -1.91 0.17
N ILE A 50 -6.58 -0.63 -0.06
CA ILE A 50 -6.60 0.00 -1.38
C ILE A 50 -5.26 0.64 -1.72
N ASP A 51 -4.98 0.79 -3.01
CA ASP A 51 -3.81 1.48 -3.52
C ASP A 51 -4.10 2.96 -3.78
N GLY A 52 -5.28 3.25 -4.34
CA GLY A 52 -5.70 4.62 -4.65
C GLY A 52 -7.14 4.93 -4.24
N LEU A 53 -7.36 6.18 -3.84
CA LEU A 53 -8.66 6.72 -3.47
C LEU A 53 -8.94 7.98 -4.28
N PHE A 54 -9.96 7.95 -5.11
CA PHE A 54 -10.51 9.14 -5.76
C PHE A 54 -11.63 9.72 -4.89
N VAL A 55 -11.55 10.99 -4.55
CA VAL A 55 -12.53 11.68 -3.70
C VAL A 55 -13.07 12.89 -4.44
N ASP A 56 -14.34 12.86 -4.76
CA ASP A 56 -15.07 14.03 -5.27
C ASP A 56 -15.33 14.99 -4.10
N MET A 57 -14.78 16.20 -4.20
CA MET A 57 -14.87 17.19 -3.13
C MET A 57 -16.26 17.79 -2.97
N GLU A 58 -17.18 17.57 -3.93
CA GLU A 58 -18.59 17.94 -3.80
C GLU A 58 -19.39 16.95 -2.94
N VAL A 59 -18.84 15.78 -2.62
CA VAL A 59 -19.49 14.83 -1.68
C VAL A 59 -19.41 15.38 -0.26
N PRO A 60 -20.56 15.49 0.44
CA PRO A 60 -20.59 15.94 1.83
C PRO A 60 -19.66 15.08 2.72
N GLY A 61 -18.76 15.74 3.45
CA GLY A 61 -17.79 15.07 4.32
C GLY A 61 -16.50 14.57 3.64
N ALA A 62 -16.29 14.88 2.35
CA ALA A 62 -15.12 14.49 1.56
C ALA A 62 -13.78 14.88 2.23
N LEU A 63 -13.67 16.11 2.72
CA LEU A 63 -12.46 16.59 3.38
C LEU A 63 -12.14 15.81 4.67
N GLY A 64 -13.18 15.54 5.48
CA GLY A 64 -13.07 14.71 6.68
C GLY A 64 -12.75 13.23 6.37
N LEU A 65 -13.17 12.72 5.21
CA LEU A 65 -12.79 11.39 4.74
C LEU A 65 -11.29 11.32 4.44
N ILE A 66 -10.74 12.30 3.70
CA ILE A 66 -9.30 12.38 3.43
C ILE A 66 -8.51 12.37 4.74
N GLU A 67 -8.88 13.25 5.68
CA GLU A 67 -8.20 13.36 6.96
C GLU A 67 -8.28 12.06 7.79
N SER A 68 -9.46 11.45 7.89
CA SER A 68 -9.64 10.18 8.60
C SER A 68 -8.88 9.02 7.95
N THR A 69 -8.79 9.01 6.62
CA THR A 69 -7.97 8.02 5.89
C THR A 69 -6.50 8.14 6.25
N ARG A 70 -5.96 9.36 6.36
CA ARG A 70 -4.56 9.61 6.76
C ARG A 70 -4.26 9.23 8.21
N LYS A 71 -5.21 9.44 9.10
CA LYS A 71 -5.09 9.07 10.53
C LYS A 71 -5.33 7.57 10.77
N GLY A 72 -5.93 6.87 9.84
CA GLY A 72 -6.22 5.45 9.93
C GLY A 72 -4.97 4.58 9.85
N THR A 73 -5.06 3.35 10.35
CA THR A 73 -3.95 2.39 10.36
C THR A 73 -3.77 1.66 9.03
N SER A 74 -4.87 1.34 8.36
CA SER A 74 -4.85 0.45 7.18
C SER A 74 -4.52 1.17 5.88
N ASN A 75 -5.17 2.29 5.58
CA ASN A 75 -5.09 2.99 4.29
C ASN A 75 -4.40 4.36 4.37
N SER A 76 -3.68 4.65 5.48
CA SER A 76 -3.04 5.97 5.70
C SER A 76 -2.04 6.37 4.62
N LYS A 77 -1.52 5.43 3.85
CA LYS A 77 -0.56 5.65 2.77
C LYS A 77 -1.15 5.50 1.37
N ALA A 78 -2.44 5.15 1.23
CA ALA A 78 -3.09 5.09 -0.08
C ALA A 78 -2.91 6.41 -0.85
N VAL A 79 -2.78 6.33 -2.16
CA VAL A 79 -2.66 7.54 -2.99
C VAL A 79 -4.03 8.18 -3.16
N ILE A 80 -4.18 9.43 -2.69
CA ILE A 80 -5.45 10.15 -2.72
C ILE A 80 -5.45 11.18 -3.84
N PHE A 81 -6.42 11.04 -4.73
CA PHE A 81 -6.73 11.94 -5.83
C PHE A 81 -8.02 12.69 -5.50
N ALA A 82 -7.95 13.99 -5.28
CA ALA A 82 -9.12 14.82 -5.00
C ALA A 82 -9.63 15.50 -6.28
N CYS A 83 -10.90 15.27 -6.60
CA CYS A 83 -11.58 15.89 -7.74
C CYS A 83 -12.31 17.15 -7.25
N LEU A 84 -11.93 18.34 -7.73
CA LEU A 84 -12.46 19.62 -7.27
C LEU A 84 -12.84 20.57 -8.39
N VAL A 85 -13.88 21.34 -8.17
CA VAL A 85 -14.33 22.43 -9.08
C VAL A 85 -13.52 23.69 -8.79
N ASN A 86 -13.37 24.03 -7.53
CA ASN A 86 -12.76 25.28 -7.09
C ASN A 86 -11.29 25.12 -6.74
N VAL A 87 -10.42 25.67 -7.58
CA VAL A 87 -8.96 25.64 -7.39
C VAL A 87 -8.52 26.36 -6.09
N LYS A 88 -9.34 27.29 -5.55
CA LYS A 88 -9.00 27.98 -4.29
C LYS A 88 -8.95 27.04 -3.08
N GLU A 89 -9.60 25.88 -3.16
CA GLU A 89 -9.60 24.85 -2.11
C GLU A 89 -8.36 23.96 -2.14
N SER A 90 -7.53 24.07 -3.18
CA SER A 90 -6.37 23.19 -3.42
C SER A 90 -5.43 23.09 -2.22
N THR A 91 -5.06 24.23 -1.63
CA THR A 91 -4.16 24.29 -0.47
C THR A 91 -4.72 23.54 0.72
N GLN A 92 -6.02 23.73 1.00
CA GLN A 92 -6.70 23.06 2.10
C GLN A 92 -6.76 21.54 1.89
N VAL A 93 -7.11 21.11 0.67
CA VAL A 93 -7.25 19.69 0.30
C VAL A 93 -5.90 18.97 0.37
N LEU A 94 -4.82 19.59 -0.12
CA LEU A 94 -3.47 19.07 0.00
C LEU A 94 -2.99 19.00 1.46
N ALA A 95 -3.27 20.04 2.25
CA ALA A 95 -2.92 20.07 3.68
C ALA A 95 -3.63 18.96 4.49
N ARG A 96 -4.80 18.51 4.06
CA ARG A 96 -5.53 17.38 4.66
C ARG A 96 -5.03 16.01 4.17
N GLY A 97 -4.12 15.97 3.20
CA GLY A 97 -3.41 14.77 2.82
C GLY A 97 -3.76 14.20 1.45
N ALA A 98 -4.44 14.94 0.56
CA ALA A 98 -4.51 14.56 -0.83
C ALA A 98 -3.10 14.59 -1.46
N ASN A 99 -2.82 13.65 -2.39
CA ASN A 99 -1.55 13.61 -3.10
C ASN A 99 -1.65 14.35 -4.44
N PHE A 100 -2.80 14.25 -5.10
CA PHE A 100 -3.03 14.80 -6.43
C PHE A 100 -4.40 15.49 -6.48
N LEU A 101 -4.48 16.50 -7.33
CA LEU A 101 -5.71 17.25 -7.58
C LEU A 101 -6.12 17.08 -9.04
N LEU A 102 -7.36 16.68 -9.27
CA LEU A 102 -7.99 16.62 -10.58
C LEU A 102 -9.06 17.73 -10.66
N ARG A 103 -8.94 18.59 -11.66
CA ARG A 103 -9.95 19.64 -11.89
C ARG A 103 -11.17 19.05 -12.58
N LYS A 104 -12.35 19.38 -12.09
CA LYS A 104 -13.61 19.07 -12.77
C LYS A 104 -13.90 20.06 -13.93
N PRO A 105 -14.51 19.62 -15.03
CA PRO A 105 -14.96 18.24 -15.26
C PRO A 105 -13.80 17.26 -15.41
N VAL A 106 -13.88 16.13 -14.70
CA VAL A 106 -12.85 15.08 -14.76
C VAL A 106 -12.92 14.38 -16.11
N THR A 107 -11.78 14.23 -16.76
CA THR A 107 -11.69 13.53 -18.05
C THR A 107 -10.94 12.21 -17.91
N GLU A 108 -11.23 11.24 -18.77
CA GLU A 108 -10.56 9.95 -18.81
C GLU A 108 -9.03 10.10 -18.96
N ASP A 109 -8.59 10.95 -19.90
CA ASP A 109 -7.16 11.20 -20.13
C ASP A 109 -6.49 11.90 -18.94
N GLY A 110 -7.20 12.83 -18.28
CA GLY A 110 -6.73 13.47 -17.06
C GLY A 110 -6.50 12.46 -15.92
N VAL A 111 -7.43 11.54 -15.73
CA VAL A 111 -7.27 10.44 -14.75
C VAL A 111 -6.12 9.53 -15.14
N ALA A 112 -6.05 9.09 -16.40
CA ALA A 112 -4.99 8.22 -16.91
C ALA A 112 -3.60 8.84 -16.73
N MET A 113 -3.46 10.14 -17.00
CA MET A 113 -2.23 10.89 -16.77
C MET A 113 -1.83 10.87 -15.29
N HIS A 114 -2.77 11.13 -14.38
CA HIS A 114 -2.50 11.14 -12.94
C HIS A 114 -2.12 9.75 -12.40
N ILE A 115 -2.78 8.68 -12.87
CA ILE A 115 -2.41 7.29 -12.54
C ILE A 115 -0.99 7.01 -13.06
N THR A 116 -0.66 7.46 -14.28
CA THR A 116 0.68 7.25 -14.86
C THR A 116 1.77 7.96 -14.08
N ILE A 117 1.56 9.22 -13.71
CA ILE A 117 2.52 10.02 -12.92
C ILE A 117 2.71 9.42 -11.52
N SER A 118 1.63 8.92 -10.92
CA SER A 118 1.65 8.34 -9.57
C SER A 118 2.01 6.85 -9.53
N LYS A 119 2.30 6.23 -10.68
CA LYS A 119 2.51 4.78 -10.82
C LYS A 119 3.52 4.24 -9.81
N GLU A 120 4.70 4.85 -9.72
CA GLU A 120 5.74 4.41 -8.79
C GLU A 120 5.30 4.51 -7.33
N LEU A 121 4.56 5.56 -6.98
CA LEU A 121 4.00 5.74 -5.64
C LEU A 121 2.95 4.66 -5.32
N LEU A 122 2.03 4.39 -6.25
CA LEU A 122 1.00 3.35 -6.13
C LEU A 122 1.62 1.96 -5.96
N LEU A 123 2.60 1.60 -6.79
CA LEU A 123 3.29 0.31 -6.71
C LEU A 123 4.12 0.19 -5.42
N ARG A 124 4.79 1.26 -5.00
CA ARG A 124 5.52 1.29 -3.74
C ARG A 124 4.61 1.04 -2.54
N GLU A 125 3.44 1.67 -2.50
CA GLU A 125 2.49 1.45 -1.41
C GLU A 125 1.89 0.03 -1.46
N GLN A 126 1.63 -0.50 -2.65
CA GLN A 126 1.21 -1.89 -2.81
C GLN A 126 2.26 -2.85 -2.24
N ARG A 127 3.55 -2.67 -2.56
CA ARG A 127 4.66 -3.49 -2.04
C ARG A 127 4.78 -3.45 -0.51
N ARG A 128 4.37 -2.37 0.14
CA ARG A 128 4.42 -2.24 1.61
C ARG A 128 3.49 -3.20 2.34
N TYR A 129 2.36 -3.55 1.79
CA TYR A 129 1.39 -4.43 2.45
C TYR A 129 1.18 -5.76 1.74
N PHE A 130 1.51 -5.85 0.46
CA PHE A 130 1.43 -7.13 -0.22
C PHE A 130 2.52 -8.08 0.31
N ARG A 131 2.09 -9.20 0.88
CA ARG A 131 3.00 -10.15 1.51
C ARG A 131 3.29 -11.31 0.57
N HIS A 132 4.55 -11.48 0.23
CA HIS A 132 5.04 -12.63 -0.51
C HIS A 132 5.35 -13.76 0.46
N SER A 133 4.79 -14.95 0.22
CA SER A 133 5.16 -16.15 0.96
C SER A 133 6.62 -16.49 0.67
N VAL A 134 7.39 -16.69 1.72
CA VAL A 134 8.81 -17.05 1.67
C VAL A 134 9.11 -18.09 2.73
N ASN A 135 10.26 -18.74 2.62
CA ASN A 135 10.76 -19.64 3.63
C ASN A 135 12.27 -19.38 3.80
N LEU A 136 12.61 -18.25 4.43
CA LEU A 136 13.98 -17.78 4.56
C LEU A 136 14.44 -17.77 6.02
N PRO A 137 15.70 -18.09 6.30
CA PRO A 137 16.28 -17.88 7.63
C PRO A 137 16.38 -16.38 7.92
N VAL A 138 16.14 -16.00 9.16
CA VAL A 138 16.34 -14.65 9.66
C VAL A 138 16.94 -14.73 11.06
N THR A 139 17.91 -13.87 11.33
CA THR A 139 18.48 -13.68 12.66
C THR A 139 17.77 -12.51 13.34
N LEU A 140 17.30 -12.73 14.56
CA LEU A 140 16.64 -11.73 15.40
C LEU A 140 17.54 -11.44 16.60
N LYS A 141 17.86 -10.17 16.83
CA LYS A 141 18.68 -9.75 17.97
C LYS A 141 17.94 -8.71 18.80
N GLU A 142 17.78 -9.00 20.10
CA GLU A 142 17.21 -8.09 21.11
C GLU A 142 18.31 -7.77 22.14
N GLY A 143 18.90 -6.57 22.06
CA GLY A 143 20.09 -6.25 22.85
C GLY A 143 21.26 -7.16 22.51
N GLU A 144 21.75 -7.96 23.50
CA GLU A 144 22.80 -8.96 23.28
C GLU A 144 22.27 -10.36 22.97
N ALA A 145 20.98 -10.59 23.18
CA ALA A 145 20.35 -11.89 22.91
C ALA A 145 20.05 -12.04 21.42
N GLU A 146 20.55 -13.14 20.85
CA GLU A 146 20.33 -13.49 19.45
C GLU A 146 19.60 -14.83 19.35
N GLN A 147 18.67 -14.95 18.42
CA GLN A 147 18.00 -16.20 18.08
C GLN A 147 17.74 -16.32 16.58
N PRO A 148 17.84 -17.55 16.05
CA PRO A 148 17.38 -17.83 14.70
C PRO A 148 15.85 -17.87 14.64
N ALA A 149 15.31 -17.47 13.50
CA ALA A 149 13.89 -17.58 13.19
C ALA A 149 13.69 -17.93 11.72
N ARG A 150 12.46 -18.27 11.36
CA ARG A 150 12.07 -18.58 9.99
C ARG A 150 11.07 -17.56 9.50
N MET A 151 11.45 -16.78 8.50
CA MET A 151 10.54 -15.86 7.84
C MET A 151 9.55 -16.63 6.98
N THR A 152 8.26 -16.41 7.17
CA THR A 152 7.17 -17.08 6.44
C THR A 152 6.54 -16.20 5.38
N ASN A 153 6.62 -14.90 5.55
CA ASN A 153 6.24 -13.93 4.52
C ASN A 153 7.01 -12.61 4.68
N LEU A 154 7.11 -11.86 3.58
CA LEU A 154 7.83 -10.59 3.50
C LEU A 154 7.07 -9.59 2.63
N SER A 155 7.09 -8.33 3.04
CA SER A 155 6.60 -7.15 2.30
C SER A 155 7.55 -5.97 2.52
N GLY A 156 7.36 -4.86 1.79
CA GLY A 156 8.13 -3.63 2.04
C GLY A 156 7.88 -3.00 3.42
N GLY A 157 6.77 -3.34 4.08
CA GLY A 157 6.42 -2.81 5.41
C GLY A 157 6.73 -3.74 6.58
N GLY A 158 7.01 -5.03 6.33
CA GLY A 158 7.22 -5.97 7.42
C GLY A 158 7.28 -7.43 7.01
N MET A 159 7.47 -8.28 7.99
CA MET A 159 7.55 -9.72 7.83
C MET A 159 6.76 -10.48 8.89
N ALA A 160 6.41 -11.72 8.62
CA ALA A 160 6.03 -12.66 9.67
C ALA A 160 7.12 -13.72 9.82
N VAL A 161 7.39 -14.07 11.06
CA VAL A 161 8.43 -15.04 11.43
C VAL A 161 7.87 -16.09 12.36
N ARG A 162 8.40 -17.31 12.26
CA ARG A 162 8.26 -18.35 13.26
C ARG A 162 9.52 -18.37 14.12
N THR A 163 9.36 -18.25 15.42
CA THR A 163 10.46 -18.16 16.38
C THR A 163 10.54 -19.39 17.27
N VAL A 164 11.73 -19.70 17.76
CA VAL A 164 11.95 -20.77 18.74
C VAL A 164 11.57 -20.30 20.15
N LYS A 165 12.01 -19.08 20.50
CA LYS A 165 11.66 -18.45 21.78
C LYS A 165 10.58 -17.39 21.52
N PRO A 166 9.54 -17.29 22.37
CA PRO A 166 8.52 -16.27 22.24
C PRO A 166 9.11 -14.86 22.26
N LEU A 167 8.62 -14.02 21.34
CA LEU A 167 8.92 -12.58 21.34
C LEU A 167 7.90 -11.84 22.19
N LYS A 168 8.29 -10.67 22.68
CA LYS A 168 7.36 -9.75 23.36
C LYS A 168 6.80 -8.75 22.35
N GLN A 169 5.50 -8.53 22.37
CA GLN A 169 4.87 -7.47 21.57
C GLN A 169 5.47 -6.11 21.96
N GLY A 170 5.76 -5.27 20.97
CA GLY A 170 6.40 -3.97 21.17
C GLY A 170 7.93 -4.02 21.21
N ALA A 171 8.56 -5.19 21.37
CA ALA A 171 10.02 -5.32 21.37
C ALA A 171 10.64 -4.80 20.06
N VAL A 172 11.76 -4.12 20.17
CA VAL A 172 12.56 -3.64 19.03
C VAL A 172 13.72 -4.59 18.81
N LEU A 173 13.85 -5.09 17.59
CA LEU A 173 14.82 -6.11 17.19
C LEU A 173 15.72 -5.58 16.08
N ASP A 174 16.99 -5.92 16.12
CA ASP A 174 17.84 -5.89 14.95
C ASP A 174 17.64 -7.19 14.15
N LEU A 175 17.45 -7.04 12.84
CA LEU A 175 17.09 -8.12 11.93
C LEU A 175 18.17 -8.28 10.86
N ALA A 176 18.57 -9.52 10.59
CA ALA A 176 19.48 -9.83 9.48
C ALA A 176 18.95 -11.03 8.69
N PHE A 177 18.82 -10.89 7.38
CA PHE A 177 18.39 -11.95 6.48
C PHE A 177 18.96 -11.75 5.09
N GLU A 178 18.96 -12.82 4.30
CA GLU A 178 19.44 -12.83 2.93
C GLU A 178 18.28 -13.15 1.98
N LEU A 179 18.12 -12.32 0.96
CA LEU A 179 17.17 -12.55 -0.12
C LEU A 179 17.83 -13.41 -1.22
N SER A 180 17.00 -14.02 -2.08
CA SER A 180 17.49 -14.67 -3.30
C SER A 180 18.38 -13.72 -4.09
N LEU A 181 19.48 -14.22 -4.66
CA LEU A 181 20.55 -13.48 -5.35
C LEU A 181 21.59 -12.84 -4.41
N GLY A 182 21.66 -13.25 -3.13
CA GLY A 182 22.74 -12.85 -2.22
C GLY A 182 22.59 -11.46 -1.60
N ALA A 183 21.44 -10.82 -1.75
CA ALA A 183 21.20 -9.51 -1.15
C ALA A 183 21.00 -9.64 0.37
N ARG A 184 21.96 -9.14 1.16
CA ARG A 184 21.90 -9.13 2.62
C ARG A 184 21.22 -7.88 3.13
N ILE A 185 20.13 -8.07 3.88
CA ILE A 185 19.36 -7.00 4.50
C ILE A 185 19.61 -7.00 6.01
N SER A 186 20.05 -5.84 6.52
CA SER A 186 20.14 -5.57 7.95
C SER A 186 19.26 -4.35 8.26
N THR A 187 18.35 -4.51 9.20
CA THR A 187 17.37 -3.47 9.54
C THR A 187 16.90 -3.61 10.98
N ARG A 188 16.18 -2.61 11.47
CA ARG A 188 15.42 -2.71 12.71
C ARG A 188 13.97 -3.04 12.42
N GLY A 189 13.33 -3.73 13.37
CA GLY A 189 11.90 -3.97 13.33
C GLY A 189 11.30 -3.95 14.72
N GLN A 190 10.00 -3.67 14.76
CA GLN A 190 9.22 -3.72 16.00
C GLN A 190 8.18 -4.84 15.90
N VAL A 191 8.11 -5.67 16.95
CA VAL A 191 7.12 -6.73 17.05
C VAL A 191 5.72 -6.12 17.21
N ALA A 192 4.91 -6.27 16.17
CA ALA A 192 3.56 -5.72 16.12
C ALA A 192 2.54 -6.65 16.79
N TRP A 193 2.70 -7.96 16.62
CA TRP A 193 1.83 -8.98 17.21
C TRP A 193 2.60 -10.29 17.40
N VAL A 194 2.12 -11.08 18.33
CA VAL A 194 2.57 -12.46 18.58
C VAL A 194 1.34 -13.35 18.74
N ASN A 195 1.46 -14.64 18.44
CA ASN A 195 0.40 -15.62 18.71
C ASN A 195 0.93 -16.83 19.52
N SER A 196 0.00 -17.69 19.94
CA SER A 196 0.31 -18.89 20.73
C SER A 196 1.05 -19.98 19.95
N GLU A 197 1.12 -19.89 18.63
CA GLU A 197 1.78 -20.86 17.75
C GLU A 197 3.25 -20.52 17.47
N GLY A 198 3.82 -19.54 18.17
CA GLY A 198 5.20 -19.09 17.97
C GLY A 198 5.41 -18.25 16.73
N MET A 199 4.33 -17.66 16.19
CA MET A 199 4.40 -16.71 15.09
C MET A 199 4.41 -15.27 15.60
N ALA A 200 5.19 -14.42 14.96
CA ALA A 200 5.24 -13.00 15.24
C ALA A 200 5.21 -12.18 13.94
N GLY A 201 4.51 -11.06 13.96
CA GLY A 201 4.56 -10.06 12.91
C GLY A 201 5.49 -8.92 13.31
N ILE A 202 6.42 -8.56 12.45
CA ILE A 202 7.41 -7.51 12.67
C ILE A 202 7.23 -6.42 11.63
N ILE A 203 7.08 -5.18 12.07
CA ILE A 203 7.08 -3.98 11.22
C ILE A 203 8.53 -3.54 11.03
N LEU A 204 8.98 -3.39 9.80
CA LEU A 204 10.33 -2.90 9.49
C LEU A 204 10.44 -1.41 9.77
N GLN A 205 11.52 -1.01 10.46
CA GLN A 205 11.82 0.37 10.83
C GLN A 205 13.18 0.75 10.28
N GLY A 206 13.19 1.66 9.28
CA GLY A 206 14.44 2.29 8.84
C GLY A 206 15.45 1.34 8.20
N VAL A 207 15.04 0.59 7.18
CA VAL A 207 15.99 -0.15 6.33
C VAL A 207 17.00 0.85 5.77
N ARG A 208 18.31 0.59 5.91
CA ARG A 208 19.36 1.42 5.32
C ARG A 208 19.11 1.57 3.82
N ARG A 209 19.48 2.71 3.24
CA ARG A 209 19.17 3.05 1.84
C ARG A 209 19.50 1.91 0.86
N GLU A 210 20.68 1.36 0.95
CA GLU A 210 21.15 0.26 0.08
C GLU A 210 20.30 -1.02 0.25
N GLY A 211 20.03 -1.43 1.50
CA GLY A 211 19.16 -2.57 1.78
C GLY A 211 17.71 -2.34 1.37
N ASN A 212 17.23 -1.09 1.43
CA ASN A 212 15.88 -0.74 0.98
C ASN A 212 15.77 -0.85 -0.55
N GLU A 213 16.77 -0.39 -1.30
CA GLU A 213 16.82 -0.53 -2.76
C GLU A 213 16.83 -2.01 -3.19
N GLN A 214 17.59 -2.84 -2.49
CA GLN A 214 17.63 -4.30 -2.74
C GLN A 214 16.31 -4.99 -2.39
N LEU A 215 15.67 -4.62 -1.28
CA LEU A 215 14.36 -5.15 -0.89
C LEU A 215 13.28 -4.75 -1.90
N GLU A 216 13.24 -3.49 -2.31
CA GLU A 216 12.30 -3.00 -3.32
C GLU A 216 12.51 -3.67 -4.68
N ALA A 217 13.75 -3.85 -5.12
CA ALA A 217 14.07 -4.56 -6.37
C ALA A 217 13.61 -6.03 -6.32
N TRP A 218 13.83 -6.71 -5.19
CA TRP A 218 13.39 -8.08 -4.99
C TRP A 218 11.86 -8.19 -4.99
N LEU A 219 11.16 -7.29 -4.29
CA LEU A 219 9.70 -7.26 -4.27
C LEU A 219 9.12 -6.99 -5.67
N ALA A 220 9.71 -6.07 -6.42
CA ALA A 220 9.30 -5.77 -7.79
C ALA A 220 9.47 -6.98 -8.73
N SER A 221 10.58 -7.74 -8.59
CA SER A 221 10.80 -8.97 -9.39
C SER A 221 9.74 -10.04 -9.11
N ARG A 222 9.30 -10.16 -7.86
CA ARG A 222 8.24 -11.10 -7.47
C ARG A 222 6.86 -10.73 -8.00
N GLU A 223 6.59 -9.44 -8.15
CA GLU A 223 5.34 -8.95 -8.76
C GLU A 223 5.31 -9.25 -10.26
N GLN A 224 6.43 -9.08 -10.97
CA GLN A 224 6.54 -9.41 -12.39
C GLN A 224 6.26 -10.89 -12.65
N LEU A 225 6.90 -11.79 -11.91
CA LEU A 225 6.68 -13.23 -12.02
C LEU A 225 5.21 -13.63 -11.78
N ARG A 226 4.53 -12.94 -10.85
CA ARG A 226 3.12 -13.18 -10.57
C ARG A 226 2.18 -12.69 -11.67
N SER A 227 2.51 -11.59 -12.34
CA SER A 227 1.70 -11.07 -13.45
C SER A 227 1.79 -11.99 -14.68
N GLU A 228 2.94 -12.60 -14.90
CA GLU A 228 3.17 -13.55 -16.01
C GLU A 228 2.43 -14.89 -15.78
N THR A 229 2.35 -15.37 -14.54
CA THR A 229 1.64 -16.63 -14.21
C THR A 229 0.12 -16.49 -14.16
N LYS A 230 -0.44 -15.28 -14.25
CA LYS A 230 -1.89 -15.01 -14.22
C LYS A 230 -2.51 -14.74 -15.58
N THR A 231 -1.78 -14.89 -16.69
CA THR A 231 -2.38 -14.87 -18.01
C THR A 231 -3.05 -16.24 -18.21
N PRO A 232 -4.40 -16.35 -18.26
CA PRO A 232 -5.02 -17.60 -18.65
C PRO A 232 -4.73 -17.80 -20.14
N GLU A 233 -4.28 -18.97 -20.50
CA GLU A 233 -4.38 -19.47 -21.86
C GLU A 233 -5.84 -19.33 -22.30
N THR A 234 -6.02 -18.67 -23.42
CA THR A 234 -7.26 -18.49 -24.17
C THR A 234 -7.85 -19.82 -24.57
#